data_82073d85911009bfb20312e057ce0fa6
#
_entry.id   82073d85911009bfb20312e057ce0fa6
#
_cell.length_a   1.000
_cell.length_b   1.000
_cell.length_c   1.000
_cell.angle_alpha   90.00
_cell.angle_beta   90.00
_cell.angle_gamma   90.00
#
_symmetry.space_group_name_H-M   'P 1'
#
loop_
_entity.id
_entity.type
_entity.pdbx_description
1 polymer ?
#
loop_
_entity_poly.entity_id
_entity_poly.type
_entity_poly.pdbx_seq_one_letter_code
_entity_poly.pdbx_strand_id
1 'polypeptide(L)'
;MSEKIVQTAGREQLGEFAPDFAHFNDDVLFGENWNNQDIDVKTRSIITVVALMSQGITDSSLKYHIMNAKNQGVTQKEMAAVITHVAFYAGWPKAWAVFNLAKEVYNEPVTENTDKDRYQNTIFFPIGD
;
A
#
# COMPACT_ATOMS: atom_id res chain seq x y z
N MET A 1 13.01 -14.27 7.57
CA MET A 1 13.25 -13.86 6.17
C MET A 1 11.92 -13.58 5.51
N SER A 2 11.72 -12.37 5.07
CA SER A 2 10.47 -12.03 4.40
C SER A 2 10.44 -12.64 2.99
N GLU A 3 9.27 -13.09 2.60
CA GLU A 3 9.10 -13.61 1.25
C GLU A 3 9.15 -12.48 0.25
N LYS A 4 9.48 -12.84 -0.96
CA LYS A 4 9.62 -11.88 -2.06
C LYS A 4 8.27 -11.29 -2.45
N ILE A 5 8.25 -9.99 -2.64
CA ILE A 5 7.07 -9.29 -3.17
C ILE A 5 6.99 -9.59 -4.66
N VAL A 6 5.80 -9.95 -5.12
CA VAL A 6 5.52 -10.23 -6.53
C VAL A 6 4.29 -9.44 -6.95
N GLN A 7 4.35 -8.82 -8.11
CA GLN A 7 3.22 -8.10 -8.67
C GLN A 7 3.12 -8.39 -10.17
N THR A 8 1.90 -8.61 -10.63
CA THR A 8 1.62 -8.91 -12.04
C THR A 8 0.52 -8.02 -12.62
N ALA A 9 0.00 -7.09 -11.81
CA ALA A 9 -1.12 -6.24 -12.24
C ALA A 9 -0.80 -5.38 -13.46
N GLY A 10 0.46 -4.94 -13.59
CA GLY A 10 0.86 -4.15 -14.75
C GLY A 10 0.69 -4.93 -16.03
N ARG A 11 1.22 -6.13 -16.07
CA ARG A 11 1.10 -6.99 -17.26
C ARG A 11 -0.35 -7.36 -17.53
N GLU A 12 -1.11 -7.67 -16.49
CA GLU A 12 -2.51 -8.08 -16.66
C GLU A 12 -3.38 -6.96 -17.17
N GLN A 13 -3.19 -5.74 -16.71
CA GLN A 13 -4.04 -4.61 -17.03
C GLN A 13 -3.52 -3.76 -18.20
N LEU A 14 -2.21 -3.63 -18.33
CA LEU A 14 -1.59 -2.70 -19.26
C LEU A 14 -0.55 -3.33 -20.18
N GLY A 15 -0.38 -4.66 -20.13
CA GLY A 15 0.70 -5.30 -20.85
C GLY A 15 0.65 -5.06 -22.37
N GLU A 16 -0.55 -4.99 -22.94
CA GLU A 16 -0.70 -4.73 -24.38
C GLU A 16 -0.69 -3.25 -24.72
N PHE A 17 -1.30 -2.43 -23.84
CA PHE A 17 -1.42 -1.00 -24.10
C PHE A 17 -0.13 -0.25 -23.80
N ALA A 18 0.55 -0.60 -22.71
CA ALA A 18 1.75 0.09 -22.24
C ALA A 18 2.77 -0.91 -21.70
N PRO A 19 3.41 -1.70 -22.60
CA PRO A 19 4.29 -2.78 -22.18
C PRO A 19 5.49 -2.32 -21.35
N ASP A 20 6.06 -1.16 -21.67
CA ASP A 20 7.20 -0.65 -20.90
C ASP A 20 6.78 -0.27 -19.48
N PHE A 21 5.64 0.41 -19.37
CA PHE A 21 5.11 0.78 -18.05
C PHE A 21 4.79 -0.47 -17.23
N ALA A 22 4.18 -1.48 -17.87
CA ALA A 22 3.85 -2.74 -17.20
C ALA A 22 5.12 -3.43 -16.68
N HIS A 23 6.18 -3.44 -17.49
CA HIS A 23 7.46 -3.99 -17.09
C HIS A 23 8.03 -3.23 -15.88
N PHE A 24 8.06 -1.90 -15.96
CA PHE A 24 8.59 -1.11 -14.85
C PHE A 24 7.77 -1.28 -13.58
N ASN A 25 6.46 -1.37 -13.71
CA ASN A 25 5.60 -1.59 -12.56
C ASN A 25 5.87 -2.94 -11.90
N ASP A 26 5.82 -4.01 -12.70
CA ASP A 26 5.88 -5.38 -12.15
C ASP A 26 7.29 -5.81 -11.79
N ASP A 27 8.23 -5.58 -12.68
CA ASP A 27 9.57 -6.15 -12.54
C ASP A 27 10.55 -5.22 -11.83
N VAL A 28 10.42 -3.92 -12.01
CA VAL A 28 11.35 -2.96 -11.43
C VAL A 28 10.82 -2.39 -10.11
N LEU A 29 9.66 -1.76 -10.13
CA LEU A 29 9.10 -1.17 -8.90
C LEU A 29 8.87 -2.26 -7.85
N PHE A 30 8.08 -3.26 -8.19
CA PHE A 30 7.74 -4.29 -7.21
C PHE A 30 8.74 -5.43 -7.16
N GLY A 31 9.26 -5.85 -8.31
CA GLY A 31 10.20 -6.97 -8.35
C GLY A 31 11.58 -6.64 -7.78
N GLU A 32 12.03 -5.42 -7.97
CA GLU A 32 13.35 -5.00 -7.51
C GLU A 32 13.29 -4.04 -6.34
N ASN A 33 12.59 -2.90 -6.49
CA ASN A 33 12.60 -1.87 -5.46
C ASN A 33 11.94 -2.31 -4.16
N TRP A 34 10.73 -2.87 -4.23
CA TRP A 34 10.04 -3.33 -3.03
C TRP A 34 10.75 -4.48 -2.33
N ASN A 35 11.60 -5.21 -3.05
CA ASN A 35 12.37 -6.33 -2.49
C ASN A 35 13.78 -5.92 -2.06
N ASN A 36 14.15 -4.67 -2.22
CA ASN A 36 15.44 -4.17 -1.77
C ASN A 36 15.49 -4.19 -0.23
N GLN A 37 16.53 -4.79 0.31
CA GLN A 37 16.63 -5.06 1.76
C GLN A 37 17.19 -3.91 2.58
N ASP A 38 17.46 -2.76 1.96
CA ASP A 38 17.99 -1.60 2.69
C ASP A 38 16.97 -1.03 3.67
N ILE A 39 15.68 -1.11 3.32
CA ILE A 39 14.58 -0.85 4.25
C ILE A 39 13.55 -1.97 4.07
N ASP A 40 12.84 -2.30 5.13
CA ASP A 40 11.90 -3.42 5.08
C ASP A 40 10.58 -3.05 4.41
N VAL A 41 9.77 -4.06 4.11
CA VAL A 41 8.49 -3.86 3.41
C VAL A 41 7.50 -3.08 4.28
N LYS A 42 7.51 -3.31 5.58
CA LYS A 42 6.65 -2.57 6.50
C LYS A 42 6.93 -1.07 6.41
N THR A 43 8.20 -0.69 6.44
CA THR A 43 8.64 0.70 6.32
C THR A 43 8.25 1.27 4.95
N ARG A 44 8.48 0.52 3.88
CA ARG A 44 8.10 0.94 2.53
C ARG A 44 6.60 1.20 2.43
N SER A 45 5.79 0.35 3.08
CA SER A 45 4.33 0.52 3.09
C SER A 45 3.93 1.83 3.77
N ILE A 46 4.57 2.16 4.88
CA ILE A 46 4.31 3.42 5.59
C ILE A 46 4.71 4.61 4.71
N ILE A 47 5.89 4.56 4.10
CA ILE A 47 6.39 5.63 3.23
C ILE A 47 5.41 5.87 2.09
N THR A 48 4.89 4.80 1.50
CA THR A 48 3.94 4.92 0.39
C THR A 48 2.66 5.62 0.82
N VAL A 49 2.09 5.24 1.97
CA VAL A 49 0.91 5.90 2.50
C VAL A 49 1.17 7.39 2.75
N VAL A 50 2.30 7.71 3.36
CA VAL A 50 2.68 9.10 3.63
C VAL A 50 2.83 9.90 2.33
N ALA A 51 3.49 9.31 1.33
CA ALA A 51 3.70 9.99 0.04
C ALA A 51 2.37 10.31 -0.64
N LEU A 52 1.44 9.36 -0.67
CA LEU A 52 0.14 9.55 -1.30
C LEU A 52 -0.69 10.57 -0.53
N MET A 53 -0.74 10.45 0.79
CA MET A 53 -1.44 11.41 1.65
C MET A 53 -0.94 12.84 1.41
N SER A 54 0.37 13.00 1.37
CA SER A 54 0.98 14.32 1.23
C SER A 54 0.66 14.98 -0.11
N GLN A 55 0.42 14.16 -1.14
CA GLN A 55 0.02 14.65 -2.46
C GLN A 55 -1.49 14.88 -2.57
N GLY A 56 -2.26 14.51 -1.56
CA GLY A 56 -3.71 14.64 -1.60
C GLY A 56 -4.39 13.52 -2.37
N ILE A 57 -3.71 12.41 -2.58
CA ILE A 57 -4.30 11.23 -3.23
C ILE A 57 -4.99 10.43 -2.14
N THR A 58 -6.31 10.60 -2.04
CA THR A 58 -7.11 10.04 -0.95
C THR A 58 -8.28 9.19 -1.46
N ASP A 59 -8.08 8.56 -2.61
CA ASP A 59 -9.07 7.68 -3.22
C ASP A 59 -8.78 6.21 -2.90
N SER A 60 -9.37 5.31 -3.68
CA SER A 60 -9.20 3.87 -3.49
C SER A 60 -7.74 3.41 -3.59
N SER A 61 -6.90 4.12 -4.34
CA SER A 61 -5.47 3.80 -4.41
C SER A 61 -4.85 3.85 -3.03
N LEU A 62 -5.13 4.91 -2.27
CA LEU A 62 -4.60 5.03 -0.93
C LEU A 62 -5.16 3.94 -0.02
N LYS A 63 -6.45 3.63 -0.15
CA LYS A 63 -7.06 2.58 0.67
C LYS A 63 -6.31 1.25 0.48
N TYR A 64 -5.99 0.89 -0.76
CA TYR A 64 -5.25 -0.35 -1.03
C TYR A 64 -3.86 -0.32 -0.39
N HIS A 65 -3.20 0.82 -0.41
CA HIS A 65 -1.88 0.92 0.23
C HIS A 65 -1.96 0.88 1.76
N ILE A 66 -3.06 1.37 2.34
CA ILE A 66 -3.28 1.20 3.79
C ILE A 66 -3.51 -0.28 4.10
N MET A 67 -4.27 -1.00 3.25
CA MET A 67 -4.46 -2.43 3.39
C MET A 67 -3.12 -3.17 3.33
N ASN A 68 -2.27 -2.80 2.37
CA ASN A 68 -0.95 -3.40 2.26
C ASN A 68 -0.12 -3.16 3.52
N ALA A 69 -0.17 -1.95 4.07
CA ALA A 69 0.54 -1.63 5.30
C ALA A 69 0.04 -2.49 6.46
N LYS A 70 -1.29 -2.64 6.59
CA LYS A 70 -1.88 -3.51 7.60
C LYS A 70 -1.38 -4.95 7.44
N ASN A 71 -1.37 -5.45 6.22
CA ASN A 71 -0.92 -6.81 5.93
C ASN A 71 0.57 -7.00 6.23
N GLN A 72 1.35 -5.95 6.15
CA GLN A 72 2.78 -5.99 6.46
C GLN A 72 3.08 -5.73 7.94
N GLY A 73 2.05 -5.67 8.77
CA GLY A 73 2.22 -5.58 10.21
C GLY A 73 2.12 -4.19 10.81
N VAL A 74 1.70 -3.19 10.04
CA VAL A 74 1.46 -1.85 10.59
C VAL A 74 0.16 -1.92 11.39
N THR A 75 0.25 -1.72 12.69
CA THR A 75 -0.92 -1.79 13.57
C THR A 75 -1.78 -0.54 13.43
N GLN A 76 -3.04 -0.63 13.89
CA GLN A 76 -3.92 0.53 13.92
C GLN A 76 -3.28 1.69 14.69
N LYS A 77 -2.68 1.39 15.83
CA LYS A 77 -2.04 2.41 16.67
C LYS A 77 -0.87 3.07 15.94
N GLU A 78 -0.06 2.27 15.26
CA GLU A 78 1.06 2.80 14.48
C GLU A 78 0.55 3.66 13.33
N MET A 79 -0.45 3.17 12.60
CA MET A 79 -1.02 3.92 11.47
C MET A 79 -1.60 5.25 11.94
N ALA A 80 -2.33 5.25 13.06
CA ALA A 80 -2.88 6.48 13.63
C ALA A 80 -1.77 7.47 13.98
N ALA A 81 -0.68 6.99 14.56
CA ALA A 81 0.45 7.86 14.91
C ALA A 81 1.12 8.45 13.66
N VAL A 82 1.25 7.63 12.61
CA VAL A 82 1.83 8.09 11.35
C VAL A 82 0.99 9.20 10.73
N ILE A 83 -0.32 8.96 10.60
CA ILE A 83 -1.22 9.95 9.98
C ILE A 83 -1.25 11.23 10.81
N THR A 84 -1.30 11.10 12.14
CA THR A 84 -1.31 12.25 13.04
C THR A 84 -0.05 13.10 12.86
N HIS A 85 1.10 12.45 12.81
CA HIS A 85 2.37 13.16 12.61
C HIS A 85 2.36 13.90 11.27
N VAL A 86 1.99 13.22 10.20
CA VAL A 86 1.98 13.80 8.85
C VAL A 86 0.96 14.94 8.74
N ALA A 87 -0.12 14.91 9.51
CA ALA A 87 -1.13 15.96 9.52
C ALA A 87 -0.53 17.35 9.80
N PHE A 88 0.47 17.41 10.68
CA PHE A 88 1.13 18.68 11.03
C PHE A 88 1.97 19.25 9.88
N TYR A 89 2.36 18.41 8.94
CA TYR A 89 3.21 18.82 7.81
C TYR A 89 2.46 18.91 6.50
N ALA A 90 1.48 18.04 6.28
CA ALA A 90 0.76 17.96 5.01
C ALA A 90 -0.61 18.63 5.03
N GLY A 91 -1.15 18.89 6.23
CA GLY A 91 -2.43 19.55 6.37
C GLY A 91 -3.49 18.66 7.00
N TRP A 92 -4.27 19.27 7.87
CA TRP A 92 -5.30 18.59 8.66
C TRP A 92 -6.42 17.97 7.83
N PRO A 93 -6.92 18.66 6.79
CA PRO A 93 -7.98 18.06 5.95
C PRO A 93 -7.55 16.77 5.26
N LYS A 94 -6.29 16.68 4.82
CA LYS A 94 -5.79 15.43 4.23
C LYS A 94 -5.79 14.30 5.25
N ALA A 95 -5.42 14.62 6.49
CA ALA A 95 -5.42 13.62 7.55
C ALA A 95 -6.84 13.09 7.81
N TRP A 96 -7.85 13.95 7.82
CA TRP A 96 -9.23 13.52 7.97
C TRP A 96 -9.63 12.53 6.89
N ALA A 97 -9.31 12.85 5.64
CA ALA A 97 -9.63 11.96 4.53
C ALA A 97 -8.94 10.61 4.68
N VAL A 98 -7.67 10.62 5.07
CA VAL A 98 -6.91 9.38 5.24
C VAL A 98 -7.43 8.56 6.43
N PHE A 99 -7.81 9.21 7.53
CA PHE A 99 -8.37 8.51 8.68
C PHE A 99 -9.70 7.83 8.31
N ASN A 100 -10.51 8.46 7.47
CA ASN A 100 -11.76 7.84 7.04
C ASN A 100 -11.48 6.52 6.30
N LEU A 101 -10.47 6.50 5.46
CA LEU A 101 -10.06 5.27 4.77
C LEU A 101 -9.44 4.27 5.74
N ALA A 102 -8.57 4.73 6.63
CA ALA A 102 -7.91 3.85 7.58
C ALA A 102 -8.91 3.17 8.52
N LYS A 103 -9.94 3.89 8.95
CA LYS A 103 -11.00 3.30 9.79
C LYS A 103 -11.67 2.14 9.08
N GLU A 104 -11.95 2.29 7.78
CA GLU A 104 -12.56 1.21 7.01
C GLU A 104 -11.64 -0.01 7.00
N VAL A 105 -10.36 0.20 6.73
CA VAL A 105 -9.38 -0.90 6.62
C VAL A 105 -9.21 -1.63 7.96
N TYR A 106 -9.03 -0.89 9.04
CA TYR A 106 -8.73 -1.52 10.33
C TYR A 106 -9.96 -2.03 11.06
N ASN A 107 -11.15 -1.58 10.67
CA ASN A 107 -12.40 -2.10 11.23
C ASN A 107 -12.94 -3.31 10.48
N GLU A 108 -12.38 -3.62 9.30
CA GLU A 108 -12.79 -4.80 8.58
C GLU A 108 -12.44 -6.04 9.38
N PRO A 109 -13.36 -7.02 9.48
CA PRO A 109 -13.04 -8.26 10.18
C PRO A 109 -11.81 -8.91 9.56
N VAL A 110 -10.92 -9.41 10.42
CA VAL A 110 -9.79 -10.18 9.93
C VAL A 110 -10.36 -11.44 9.29
N THR A 111 -10.24 -11.53 7.97
CA THR A 111 -10.62 -12.74 7.28
C THR A 111 -9.71 -13.87 7.72
N GLU A 112 -10.22 -15.09 7.65
CA GLU A 112 -9.52 -16.27 8.11
C GLU A 112 -8.06 -16.29 7.65
N ASN A 113 -7.24 -16.95 8.43
CA ASN A 113 -5.79 -17.00 8.24
C ASN A 113 -5.35 -17.32 6.81
N THR A 114 -6.12 -18.14 6.12
CA THR A 114 -5.77 -18.52 4.74
C THR A 114 -5.66 -17.33 3.81
N ASP A 115 -6.57 -16.36 3.96
CA ASP A 115 -6.51 -15.17 3.11
C ASP A 115 -5.36 -14.26 3.50
N LYS A 116 -5.10 -14.14 4.80
CA LYS A 116 -4.00 -13.35 5.31
C LYS A 116 -2.66 -13.89 4.80
N ASP A 117 -2.48 -15.21 4.88
CA ASP A 117 -1.24 -15.83 4.41
C ASP A 117 -1.11 -15.72 2.90
N ARG A 118 -2.23 -15.87 2.20
CA ARG A 118 -2.28 -15.81 0.75
C ARG A 118 -1.83 -14.46 0.22
N TYR A 119 -2.22 -13.37 0.88
CA TYR A 119 -1.97 -12.02 0.39
C TYR A 119 -0.84 -11.29 1.08
N GLN A 120 -0.14 -11.94 1.99
CA GLN A 120 0.90 -11.31 2.80
C GLN A 120 1.99 -10.66 1.95
N ASN A 121 2.32 -11.25 0.81
CA ASN A 121 3.37 -10.77 -0.08
C ASN A 121 2.84 -10.13 -1.35
N THR A 122 1.54 -9.88 -1.41
CA THR A 122 0.90 -9.27 -2.56
C THR A 122 0.60 -7.82 -2.26
N ILE A 123 0.96 -6.96 -3.19
CA ILE A 123 0.61 -5.54 -3.11
C ILE A 123 -0.65 -5.34 -3.94
N PHE A 124 -1.72 -4.85 -3.31
CA PHE A 124 -3.01 -4.69 -3.96
C PHE A 124 -3.12 -3.37 -4.70
N PHE A 125 -3.82 -3.41 -5.84
CA PHE A 125 -4.19 -2.23 -6.59
C PHE A 125 -5.67 -2.28 -6.92
N PRO A 126 -6.32 -1.11 -7.09
CA PRO A 126 -7.70 -1.10 -7.58
C PRO A 126 -7.72 -1.68 -9.00
N ILE A 127 -8.56 -2.68 -9.21
CA ILE A 127 -8.70 -3.34 -10.51
C ILE A 127 -9.91 -2.75 -11.21
N GLY A 128 -9.73 -2.31 -12.45
CA GLY A 128 -10.83 -1.88 -13.30
C GLY A 128 -11.34 -0.47 -13.06
N ASP A 129 -10.60 0.35 -12.37
CA ASP A 129 -10.97 1.77 -12.17
C ASP A 129 -10.30 2.66 -13.19
#